data_7b9635a12261b4dac98e91b4529e0bae
#
_entry.id   7b9635a12261b4dac98e91b4529e0bae
#
_cell.length_a   1.000
_cell.length_b   1.000
_cell.length_c   1.000
_cell.angle_alpha   90.00
_cell.angle_beta   90.00
_cell.angle_gamma   90.00
#
_symmetry.space_group_name_H-M   'P 1'
#
loop_
_entity.id
_entity.type
_entity.pdbx_description
1 polymer ?
#
loop_
_entity_poly.entity_id
_entity_poly.type
_entity_poly.pdbx_seq_one_letter_code
_entity_poly.pdbx_strand_id
1 'polypeptide(L)'
;MAYARAVLTTASFALMAGCGLFGSSSDDAKPVATCPTAAILRPLSQTAVFAPGAPTQPVGVAFYGVLSEVTVKCERAGDAVRAALDVVVIGERGPAAQADAMTLQYFVAVTGPDQAILSKRSFPVRVSLPSGAKRGGITDHIEETIPLGGRPPGDLTIVVGFQQTPEAIDFYKHFRGR
;
A
#
# COMPACT_ATOMS: atom_id res chain seq x y z
N MET A 1 -84.35 38.07 -14.80
CA MET A 1 -84.93 37.19 -15.80
C MET A 1 -83.80 36.71 -16.70
N ALA A 2 -83.34 35.48 -16.58
CA ALA A 2 -82.70 34.70 -17.60
C ALA A 2 -82.07 33.42 -16.94
N TYR A 3 -82.67 32.35 -17.27
CA TYR A 3 -82.24 30.98 -16.84
C TYR A 3 -81.04 30.55 -17.67
N ALA A 4 -79.94 30.13 -17.04
CA ALA A 4 -78.85 29.49 -17.69
C ALA A 4 -78.82 27.97 -17.25
N ARG A 5 -79.03 27.14 -18.23
CA ARG A 5 -78.98 25.67 -18.09
C ARG A 5 -77.58 25.19 -17.94
N ALA A 6 -77.34 24.38 -16.88
CA ALA A 6 -76.10 23.62 -16.69
C ALA A 6 -76.11 22.41 -17.58
N VAL A 7 -75.04 22.21 -18.36
CA VAL A 7 -74.74 21.01 -19.11
C VAL A 7 -73.70 20.22 -18.32
N LEU A 8 -74.13 19.02 -17.83
CA LEU A 8 -73.20 18.06 -17.25
C LEU A 8 -72.52 17.32 -18.39
N THR A 9 -71.23 17.49 -18.49
CA THR A 9 -70.36 16.61 -19.29
C THR A 9 -69.68 15.61 -18.39
N THR A 10 -70.08 14.36 -18.51
CA THR A 10 -69.39 13.22 -17.85
C THR A 10 -68.10 12.89 -18.59
N ALA A 11 -66.98 13.19 -17.97
CA ALA A 11 -65.67 12.80 -18.46
C ALA A 11 -65.37 11.38 -17.95
N SER A 12 -65.31 10.41 -18.87
CA SER A 12 -64.86 9.05 -18.61
C SER A 12 -63.35 9.05 -18.42
N PHE A 13 -62.92 8.71 -17.22
CA PHE A 13 -61.49 8.48 -16.91
C PHE A 13 -61.14 7.04 -17.32
N ALA A 14 -60.41 6.90 -18.41
CA ALA A 14 -59.77 5.60 -18.78
C ALA A 14 -58.55 5.37 -17.88
N LEU A 15 -58.62 4.38 -16.97
CA LEU A 15 -57.46 3.89 -16.25
C LEU A 15 -56.54 3.15 -17.22
N MET A 16 -55.47 3.80 -17.63
CA MET A 16 -54.33 3.11 -18.23
C MET A 16 -53.47 2.50 -17.10
N ALA A 17 -53.61 1.19 -16.87
CA ALA A 17 -52.67 0.42 -16.07
C ALA A 17 -51.35 0.33 -16.83
N GLY A 18 -50.47 1.28 -16.63
CA GLY A 18 -49.08 1.22 -17.05
C GLY A 18 -48.34 0.25 -16.14
N CYS A 19 -48.16 -1.00 -16.53
CA CYS A 19 -47.12 -1.87 -15.97
C CYS A 19 -45.77 -1.25 -16.31
N GLY A 20 -45.28 -0.41 -15.41
CA GLY A 20 -43.86 0.01 -15.40
C GLY A 20 -43.02 -1.22 -15.10
N LEU A 21 -42.42 -1.82 -16.13
CA LEU A 21 -41.24 -2.65 -15.96
C LEU A 21 -40.12 -1.74 -15.45
N PHE A 22 -40.10 -1.55 -14.15
CA PHE A 22 -38.86 -1.16 -13.49
C PHE A 22 -37.96 -2.37 -13.52
N GLY A 23 -37.20 -2.51 -14.60
CA GLY A 23 -36.00 -3.32 -14.60
C GLY A 23 -35.15 -2.85 -13.45
N SER A 24 -35.21 -3.56 -12.32
CA SER A 24 -34.15 -3.51 -11.33
C SER A 24 -32.91 -3.99 -12.06
N SER A 25 -32.12 -3.04 -12.57
CA SER A 25 -30.69 -3.28 -12.77
C SER A 25 -30.19 -3.62 -11.38
N SER A 26 -30.16 -4.92 -11.07
CA SER A 26 -29.24 -5.42 -10.08
C SER A 26 -27.87 -4.98 -10.62
N ASP A 27 -27.37 -3.85 -10.16
CA ASP A 27 -25.95 -3.63 -10.16
C ASP A 27 -25.41 -4.85 -9.42
N ASP A 28 -24.96 -5.83 -10.19
CA ASP A 28 -24.03 -6.83 -9.73
C ASP A 28 -22.80 -6.03 -9.25
N ALA A 29 -22.90 -5.55 -8.01
CA ALA A 29 -21.76 -5.04 -7.27
C ALA A 29 -20.78 -6.21 -7.28
N LYS A 30 -19.86 -6.19 -8.26
CA LYS A 30 -18.72 -7.11 -8.27
C LYS A 30 -18.16 -7.06 -6.86
N PRO A 31 -18.09 -8.20 -6.16
CA PRO A 31 -17.57 -8.19 -4.80
C PRO A 31 -16.24 -7.46 -4.86
N VAL A 32 -16.13 -6.35 -4.10
CA VAL A 32 -14.89 -5.57 -3.99
C VAL A 32 -13.83 -6.59 -3.65
N ALA A 33 -12.86 -6.79 -4.55
CA ALA A 33 -11.81 -7.77 -4.32
C ALA A 33 -11.10 -7.32 -3.04
N THR A 34 -11.24 -8.09 -1.96
CA THR A 34 -10.56 -7.81 -0.71
C THR A 34 -9.07 -7.87 -1.00
N CYS A 35 -8.38 -6.75 -0.91
CA CYS A 35 -6.94 -6.69 -1.09
C CYS A 35 -6.24 -7.52 -0.01
N PRO A 36 -5.07 -8.10 -0.30
CA PRO A 36 -4.14 -8.53 0.73
C PRO A 36 -3.85 -7.39 1.71
N THR A 37 -3.69 -7.68 2.98
CA THR A 37 -3.24 -6.69 3.96
C THR A 37 -1.78 -6.37 3.73
N ALA A 38 -1.40 -5.08 3.69
CA ALA A 38 0.00 -4.67 3.62
C ALA A 38 0.48 -4.15 4.99
N ALA A 39 1.67 -4.56 5.42
CA ALA A 39 2.26 -4.16 6.69
C ALA A 39 3.78 -4.05 6.64
N ILE A 40 4.35 -3.12 7.40
CA ILE A 40 5.78 -3.03 7.63
C ILE A 40 6.16 -3.97 8.78
N LEU A 41 7.14 -4.83 8.55
CA LEU A 41 7.66 -5.73 9.56
C LEU A 41 8.51 -4.93 10.55
N ARG A 42 7.97 -4.67 11.74
CA ARG A 42 8.55 -3.75 12.74
C ARG A 42 10.03 -3.98 13.04
N PRO A 43 10.54 -5.21 13.25
CA PRO A 43 11.98 -5.42 13.47
C PRO A 43 12.86 -5.01 12.30
N LEU A 44 12.30 -4.87 11.10
CA LEU A 44 12.99 -4.53 9.87
C LEU A 44 12.52 -3.19 9.28
N SER A 45 11.83 -2.37 10.08
CA SER A 45 11.35 -1.04 9.65
C SER A 45 12.46 0.01 9.63
N GLN A 46 13.61 -0.27 10.21
CA GLN A 46 14.75 0.63 10.29
C GLN A 46 16.02 -0.07 9.82
N THR A 47 16.94 0.70 9.25
CA THR A 47 18.28 0.24 8.87
C THR A 47 19.31 1.33 9.07
N ALA A 48 20.59 0.95 9.21
CA ALA A 48 21.72 1.85 9.28
C ALA A 48 22.74 1.48 8.20
N VAL A 49 23.27 2.50 7.53
CA VAL A 49 24.35 2.37 6.54
C VAL A 49 25.59 3.04 7.15
N PHE A 50 26.69 2.30 7.22
CA PHE A 50 27.95 2.82 7.79
C PHE A 50 28.84 3.39 6.70
N ALA A 51 29.63 4.39 7.05
CA ALA A 51 30.68 4.88 6.14
C ALA A 51 31.77 3.80 5.96
N PRO A 52 32.41 3.71 4.79
CA PRO A 52 33.44 2.73 4.54
C PRO A 52 34.57 2.78 5.61
N GLY A 53 34.84 1.65 6.25
CA GLY A 53 35.87 1.55 7.30
C GLY A 53 35.51 2.17 8.65
N ALA A 54 34.30 2.71 8.80
CA ALA A 54 33.84 3.28 10.07
C ALA A 54 33.41 2.17 11.06
N PRO A 55 33.47 2.45 12.39
CA PRO A 55 33.02 1.49 13.39
C PRO A 55 31.51 1.30 13.34
N THR A 56 31.04 0.09 13.71
CA THR A 56 29.60 -0.25 13.85
C THR A 56 29.01 0.37 15.13
N GLN A 57 29.08 1.68 15.23
CA GLN A 57 28.64 2.51 16.34
C GLN A 57 27.91 3.77 15.79
N PRO A 58 27.13 4.50 16.60
CA PRO A 58 26.40 5.68 16.14
C PRO A 58 27.26 6.70 15.39
N VAL A 59 28.51 6.91 15.82
CA VAL A 59 29.45 7.83 15.18
C VAL A 59 29.86 7.39 13.76
N GLY A 60 29.84 6.09 13.46
CA GLY A 60 30.18 5.53 12.14
C GLY A 60 29.02 5.48 11.15
N VAL A 61 27.80 5.80 11.58
CA VAL A 61 26.62 5.76 10.70
C VAL A 61 26.65 6.93 9.72
N ALA A 62 26.63 6.60 8.43
CA ALA A 62 26.47 7.58 7.37
C ALA A 62 24.98 7.94 7.18
N PHE A 63 24.11 6.94 7.17
CA PHE A 63 22.67 7.17 6.98
C PHE A 63 21.84 6.19 7.78
N TYR A 64 20.69 6.67 8.27
CA TYR A 64 19.61 5.86 8.77
C TYR A 64 18.50 5.78 7.72
N GLY A 65 17.87 4.63 7.59
CA GLY A 65 16.67 4.40 6.78
C GLY A 65 15.50 4.04 7.65
N VAL A 66 14.30 4.54 7.30
CA VAL A 66 13.04 4.22 7.96
C VAL A 66 11.98 3.94 6.90
N LEU A 67 11.32 2.79 6.98
CA LEU A 67 10.06 2.51 6.30
C LEU A 67 8.95 3.11 7.17
N SER A 68 8.26 4.13 6.67
CA SER A 68 7.27 4.86 7.48
C SER A 68 5.84 4.46 7.18
N GLU A 69 5.54 4.12 5.93
CA GLU A 69 4.20 3.78 5.49
C GLU A 69 4.25 2.79 4.33
N VAL A 70 3.23 1.93 4.25
CA VAL A 70 2.93 1.11 3.08
C VAL A 70 1.43 1.14 2.84
N THR A 71 1.02 1.43 1.62
CA THR A 71 -0.37 1.29 1.18
C THR A 71 -0.45 0.32 0.01
N VAL A 72 -1.61 -0.32 -0.16
CA VAL A 72 -1.87 -1.24 -1.26
C VAL A 72 -3.21 -0.94 -1.91
N LYS A 73 -3.23 -0.91 -3.23
CA LYS A 73 -4.43 -0.98 -4.07
C LYS A 73 -4.33 -2.24 -4.90
N CYS A 74 -5.43 -2.92 -5.15
CA CYS A 74 -5.38 -4.14 -5.91
C CYS A 74 -6.56 -4.32 -6.85
N GLU A 75 -6.32 -5.09 -7.91
CA GLU A 75 -7.30 -5.51 -8.89
C GLU A 75 -7.23 -7.02 -9.06
N ARG A 76 -8.39 -7.68 -9.19
CA ARG A 76 -8.40 -9.10 -9.49
C ARG A 76 -8.08 -9.32 -10.97
N ALA A 77 -7.16 -10.23 -11.24
CA ALA A 77 -6.73 -10.62 -12.58
C ALA A 77 -6.79 -12.16 -12.72
N GLY A 78 -8.00 -12.70 -12.93
CA GLY A 78 -8.21 -14.16 -12.99
C GLY A 78 -7.91 -14.84 -11.64
N ASP A 79 -6.98 -15.81 -11.62
CA ASP A 79 -6.50 -16.48 -10.40
C ASP A 79 -5.27 -15.75 -9.79
N ALA A 80 -5.20 -14.45 -9.98
CA ALA A 80 -4.16 -13.60 -9.39
C ALA A 80 -4.74 -12.28 -8.92
N VAL A 81 -3.98 -11.57 -8.10
CA VAL A 81 -4.19 -10.16 -7.73
C VAL A 81 -3.04 -9.35 -8.27
N ARG A 82 -3.32 -8.29 -9.01
CA ARG A 82 -2.36 -7.22 -9.30
C ARG A 82 -2.43 -6.23 -8.14
N ALA A 83 -1.34 -6.11 -7.40
CA ALA A 83 -1.21 -5.21 -6.27
C ALA A 83 -0.26 -4.06 -6.63
N ALA A 84 -0.75 -2.83 -6.53
CA ALA A 84 0.06 -1.61 -6.60
C ALA A 84 0.34 -1.15 -5.16
N LEU A 85 1.62 -1.10 -4.80
CA LEU A 85 2.08 -0.69 -3.48
C LEU A 85 2.78 0.66 -3.56
N ASP A 86 2.47 1.51 -2.60
CA ASP A 86 3.22 2.73 -2.33
C ASP A 86 3.99 2.53 -1.01
N VAL A 87 5.32 2.56 -1.09
CA VAL A 87 6.21 2.38 0.06
C VAL A 87 6.93 3.69 0.35
N VAL A 88 6.67 4.28 1.52
CA VAL A 88 7.31 5.53 1.93
C VAL A 88 8.60 5.22 2.67
N VAL A 89 9.72 5.65 2.08
CA VAL A 89 11.07 5.48 2.61
C VAL A 89 11.65 6.83 3.01
N ILE A 90 12.07 6.96 4.26
CA ILE A 90 12.72 8.15 4.79
C ILE A 90 14.20 7.84 5.03
N GLY A 91 15.07 8.74 4.61
CA GLY A 91 16.48 8.75 4.92
C GLY A 91 16.85 9.88 5.87
N GLU A 92 17.78 9.62 6.79
CA GLU A 92 18.32 10.61 7.70
C GLU A 92 19.85 10.56 7.68
N ARG A 93 20.50 11.73 7.65
CA ARG A 93 21.98 11.83 7.74
C ARG A 93 22.46 11.39 9.11
N GLY A 94 23.41 10.48 9.12
CA GLY A 94 24.19 10.14 10.30
C GLY A 94 25.43 11.04 10.44
N PRO A 95 26.16 10.89 11.56
CA PRO A 95 27.39 11.68 11.83
C PRO A 95 28.50 11.49 10.78
N ALA A 96 28.58 10.32 10.14
CA ALA A 96 29.62 9.99 9.16
C ALA A 96 29.17 10.20 7.69
N ALA A 97 28.08 10.93 7.45
CA ALA A 97 27.56 11.14 6.10
C ALA A 97 28.48 12.05 5.28
N GLN A 98 28.91 11.55 4.11
CA GLN A 98 29.74 12.28 3.14
C GLN A 98 29.01 12.54 1.81
N ALA A 99 27.79 12.03 1.65
CA ALA A 99 27.02 12.13 0.42
C ALA A 99 25.62 12.70 0.70
N ASP A 100 24.99 13.21 -0.37
CA ASP A 100 23.62 13.75 -0.33
C ASP A 100 22.57 12.74 -0.75
N ALA A 101 22.96 11.50 -0.96
CA ALA A 101 22.03 10.43 -1.31
C ALA A 101 22.57 9.09 -0.84
N MET A 102 21.64 8.17 -0.59
CA MET A 102 21.93 6.77 -0.24
C MET A 102 21.06 5.84 -1.09
N THR A 103 21.52 4.61 -1.29
CA THR A 103 20.72 3.52 -1.83
C THR A 103 20.47 2.52 -0.72
N LEU A 104 19.20 2.27 -0.42
CA LEU A 104 18.74 1.29 0.55
C LEU A 104 18.18 0.08 -0.19
N GLN A 105 18.18 -1.06 0.47
CA GLN A 105 17.56 -2.28 -0.04
C GLN A 105 16.42 -2.66 0.88
N TYR A 106 15.22 -2.82 0.35
CA TYR A 106 14.10 -3.38 1.08
C TYR A 106 13.49 -4.55 0.30
N PHE A 107 12.69 -5.35 0.96
CA PHE A 107 11.98 -6.45 0.33
C PHE A 107 10.48 -6.30 0.50
N VAL A 108 9.77 -6.88 -0.44
CA VAL A 108 8.35 -7.17 -0.37
C VAL A 108 8.21 -8.68 -0.39
N ALA A 109 7.53 -9.24 0.61
CA ALA A 109 7.22 -10.66 0.66
C ALA A 109 5.71 -10.86 0.80
N VAL A 110 5.19 -11.89 0.16
CA VAL A 110 3.80 -12.32 0.30
C VAL A 110 3.79 -13.56 1.18
N THR A 111 2.95 -13.55 2.21
CA THR A 111 2.78 -14.68 3.12
C THR A 111 1.35 -15.19 3.10
N GLY A 112 1.18 -16.49 3.30
CA GLY A 112 -0.11 -17.14 3.53
C GLY A 112 -0.57 -17.04 4.99
N PRO A 113 -1.75 -17.60 5.32
CA PRO A 113 -2.32 -17.56 6.68
C PRO A 113 -1.47 -18.30 7.72
N ASP A 114 -0.65 -19.25 7.31
CA ASP A 114 0.32 -19.99 8.12
C ASP A 114 1.66 -19.27 8.28
N GLN A 115 1.76 -18.01 7.80
CA GLN A 115 2.98 -17.20 7.73
C GLN A 115 4.07 -17.78 6.81
N ALA A 116 3.76 -18.82 6.02
CA ALA A 116 4.68 -19.30 5.02
C ALA A 116 4.92 -18.24 3.95
N ILE A 117 6.20 -18.03 3.61
CA ILE A 117 6.58 -17.08 2.54
C ILE A 117 6.27 -17.73 1.19
N LEU A 118 5.32 -17.15 0.46
CA LEU A 118 4.92 -17.60 -0.87
C LEU A 118 5.80 -16.97 -1.96
N SER A 119 6.20 -15.72 -1.76
CA SER A 119 7.15 -15.01 -2.63
C SER A 119 7.92 -13.96 -1.85
N LYS A 120 9.13 -13.62 -2.33
CA LYS A 120 9.94 -12.52 -1.79
C LYS A 120 10.76 -11.91 -2.92
N ARG A 121 10.72 -10.59 -3.04
CA ARG A 121 11.54 -9.82 -3.97
C ARG A 121 12.20 -8.66 -3.24
N SER A 122 13.40 -8.27 -3.69
CA SER A 122 14.15 -7.14 -3.13
C SER A 122 14.22 -6.00 -4.14
N PHE A 123 14.14 -4.77 -3.62
CA PHE A 123 14.09 -3.54 -4.41
C PHE A 123 15.14 -2.56 -3.88
N PRO A 124 15.98 -2.01 -4.77
CA PRO A 124 16.83 -0.88 -4.42
C PRO A 124 16.01 0.40 -4.47
N VAL A 125 16.14 1.25 -3.46
CA VAL A 125 15.53 2.57 -3.43
C VAL A 125 16.58 3.63 -3.15
N ARG A 126 16.63 4.67 -3.99
CA ARG A 126 17.54 5.79 -3.81
C ARG A 126 16.84 6.94 -3.13
N VAL A 127 17.29 7.28 -1.92
CA VAL A 127 16.82 8.45 -1.18
C VAL A 127 17.83 9.57 -1.32
N SER A 128 17.38 10.72 -1.83
CA SER A 128 18.18 11.92 -1.93
C SER A 128 17.81 12.90 -0.82
N LEU A 129 18.81 13.50 -0.20
CA LEU A 129 18.64 14.52 0.83
C LEU A 129 19.10 15.87 0.24
N PRO A 130 18.23 16.88 0.20
CA PRO A 130 18.65 18.20 -0.23
C PRO A 130 19.87 18.70 0.56
N SER A 131 20.70 19.54 -0.05
CA SER A 131 21.88 20.10 0.60
C SER A 131 21.50 20.78 1.93
N GLY A 132 22.19 20.43 3.00
CA GLY A 132 21.90 20.92 4.36
C GLY A 132 20.71 20.28 5.06
N ALA A 133 19.88 19.48 4.36
CA ALA A 133 18.78 18.77 4.98
C ALA A 133 19.27 17.57 5.80
N LYS A 134 18.71 17.40 7.00
CA LYS A 134 19.00 16.23 7.84
C LYS A 134 18.21 14.99 7.40
N ARG A 135 17.04 15.18 6.77
CA ARG A 135 16.13 14.13 6.37
C ARG A 135 15.60 14.38 4.96
N GLY A 136 15.31 13.31 4.26
CA GLY A 136 14.60 13.29 2.98
C GLY A 136 13.77 12.03 2.85
N GLY A 137 12.83 12.00 1.93
CA GLY A 137 11.98 10.85 1.71
C GLY A 137 11.59 10.68 0.27
N ILE A 138 11.12 9.49 -0.06
CA ILE A 138 10.58 9.12 -1.36
C ILE A 138 9.44 8.13 -1.16
N THR A 139 8.43 8.20 -2.02
CA THR A 139 7.47 7.12 -2.19
C THR A 139 7.91 6.27 -3.37
N ASP A 140 8.18 5.01 -3.12
CA ASP A 140 8.52 4.03 -4.15
C ASP A 140 7.26 3.27 -4.57
N HIS A 141 7.00 3.24 -5.88
CA HIS A 141 5.81 2.63 -6.46
C HIS A 141 6.16 1.27 -7.06
N ILE A 142 5.52 0.21 -6.56
CA ILE A 142 5.79 -1.16 -6.97
C ILE A 142 4.51 -1.83 -7.43
N GLU A 143 4.60 -2.58 -8.52
CA GLU A 143 3.55 -3.47 -8.96
C GLU A 143 3.97 -4.93 -8.75
N GLU A 144 3.11 -5.70 -8.09
CA GLU A 144 3.26 -7.13 -7.86
C GLU A 144 2.05 -7.89 -8.40
N THR A 145 2.32 -8.99 -9.10
CA THR A 145 1.27 -9.95 -9.48
C THR A 145 1.38 -11.15 -8.55
N ILE A 146 0.34 -11.34 -7.73
CA ILE A 146 0.30 -12.35 -6.68
C ILE A 146 -0.65 -13.47 -7.12
N PRO A 147 -0.14 -14.67 -7.44
CA PRO A 147 -0.99 -15.84 -7.72
C PRO A 147 -1.77 -16.23 -6.47
N LEU A 148 -3.07 -16.42 -6.61
CA LEU A 148 -3.93 -16.78 -5.49
C LEU A 148 -3.88 -18.28 -5.18
N GLY A 149 -3.75 -19.12 -6.20
CA GLY A 149 -3.81 -20.58 -6.05
C GLY A 149 -5.12 -21.05 -5.40
N GLY A 150 -6.24 -20.43 -5.80
CA GLY A 150 -7.56 -20.72 -5.24
C GLY A 150 -7.84 -20.08 -3.87
N ARG A 151 -6.91 -19.32 -3.27
CA ARG A 151 -7.11 -18.65 -1.98
C ARG A 151 -7.85 -17.32 -2.15
N PRO A 152 -8.64 -16.89 -1.15
CA PRO A 152 -9.12 -15.53 -1.08
C PRO A 152 -7.95 -14.52 -0.96
N PRO A 153 -7.99 -13.37 -1.66
CA PRO A 153 -6.93 -12.35 -1.51
C PRO A 153 -6.72 -11.87 -0.07
N GLY A 154 -7.80 -11.80 0.73
CA GLY A 154 -7.74 -11.39 2.14
C GLY A 154 -6.99 -12.35 3.07
N ASP A 155 -6.72 -13.58 2.64
CA ASP A 155 -5.92 -14.55 3.39
C ASP A 155 -4.41 -14.33 3.20
N LEU A 156 -4.04 -13.43 2.30
CA LEU A 156 -2.66 -13.11 2.02
C LEU A 156 -2.24 -11.84 2.75
N THR A 157 -0.99 -11.81 3.20
CA THR A 157 -0.38 -10.61 3.78
C THR A 157 0.87 -10.24 2.98
N ILE A 158 0.97 -8.96 2.62
CA ILE A 158 2.17 -8.38 2.03
C ILE A 158 2.97 -7.76 3.17
N VAL A 159 4.19 -8.23 3.38
CA VAL A 159 5.09 -7.68 4.39
C VAL A 159 6.27 -6.98 3.73
N VAL A 160 6.59 -5.78 4.22
CA VAL A 160 7.69 -4.95 3.75
C VAL A 160 8.70 -4.78 4.86
N GLY A 161 9.99 -4.89 4.54
CA GLY A 161 11.07 -4.72 5.51
C GLY A 161 12.40 -4.41 4.83
N PHE A 162 13.32 -3.73 5.53
CA PHE A 162 14.66 -3.56 5.00
C PHE A 162 15.41 -4.89 4.91
N GLN A 163 16.16 -5.05 3.83
CA GLN A 163 17.17 -6.09 3.74
C GLN A 163 18.36 -5.66 4.57
N GLN A 164 18.51 -6.25 5.77
CA GLN A 164 19.54 -5.89 6.72
C GLN A 164 20.91 -6.44 6.31
N THR A 165 21.96 -5.63 6.50
CA THR A 165 23.34 -6.10 6.49
C THR A 165 23.72 -6.67 7.86
N PRO A 166 24.77 -7.52 7.95
CA PRO A 166 25.26 -8.01 9.25
C PRO A 166 25.59 -6.89 10.22
N GLU A 167 26.19 -5.80 9.74
CA GLU A 167 26.56 -4.62 10.53
C GLU A 167 25.31 -3.91 11.07
N ALA A 168 24.26 -3.75 10.25
CA ALA A 168 23.00 -3.14 10.67
C ALA A 168 22.30 -4.01 11.72
N ILE A 169 22.30 -5.35 11.54
CA ILE A 169 21.75 -6.29 12.52
C ILE A 169 22.49 -6.17 13.85
N ASP A 170 23.82 -6.16 13.83
CA ASP A 170 24.65 -6.05 15.04
C ASP A 170 24.42 -4.69 15.73
N PHE A 171 24.40 -3.61 14.96
CA PHE A 171 24.10 -2.29 15.48
C PHE A 171 22.76 -2.25 16.25
N TYR A 172 21.67 -2.74 15.66
CA TYR A 172 20.35 -2.69 16.31
C TYR A 172 20.18 -3.69 17.46
N LYS A 173 21.06 -4.68 17.61
CA LYS A 173 21.11 -5.50 18.82
C LYS A 173 21.64 -4.71 20.03
N HIS A 174 22.59 -3.83 19.81
CA HIS A 174 23.27 -3.09 20.87
C HIS A 174 22.70 -1.68 21.09
N PHE A 175 22.18 -1.04 20.04
CA PHE A 175 21.67 0.33 20.07
C PHE A 175 20.18 0.39 19.79
N ARG A 176 19.38 -0.30 20.61
CA ARG A 176 17.92 -0.26 20.55
C ARG A 176 17.41 1.04 21.12
N GLY A 177 16.76 1.85 20.29
CA GLY A 177 15.97 2.99 20.72
C GLY A 177 16.43 4.33 20.15
N ARG A 178 15.89 4.67 19.01
CA ARG A 178 15.56 6.03 18.63
C ARG A 178 14.07 6.13 18.34
#